data_b4ad9de6b7d39ec59d2b9d108966136a
#
_entry.id   b4ad9de6b7d39ec59d2b9d108966136a
#
_cell.length_a   1.000
_cell.length_b   1.000
_cell.length_c   1.000
_cell.angle_alpha   90.00
_cell.angle_beta   90.00
_cell.angle_gamma   90.00
#
_symmetry.space_group_name_H-M   'P 1'
#
loop_
_entity.id
_entity.type
_entity.pdbx_description
1 polymer ?
#
loop_
_entity_poly.entity_id
_entity_poly.type
_entity_poly.pdbx_seq_one_letter_code
_entity_poly.pdbx_strand_id
1 'polypeptide(L)'
;MNDRFSRFLAFLLLLAAFLPMLVIALLLFCTSGGVFYREMRLGLHRKPFEILKFRTMNPAIQLSPEEKSELRTSGKQREDPRITRFGHFLRRFSLDELPQLWNAVRGDMALVGPRPIVESEERFYGAWCVKLHSVKPGLTGLWQVSGRSLMTYRQRVALNLYYIRHKSWSLDLWILYRTVFAVFGGRGAF
;
A
#
# COMPACT_ATOMS: atom_id res chain seq x y z
N MET A 1 14.05 -6.51 -9.80
CA MET A 1 13.17 -7.02 -10.89
C MET A 1 13.12 -6.00 -12.02
N ASN A 2 13.18 -6.43 -13.29
CA ASN A 2 13.07 -5.54 -14.45
C ASN A 2 11.64 -4.96 -14.52
N ASP A 3 11.50 -3.69 -14.95
CA ASP A 3 10.21 -3.00 -15.02
C ASP A 3 9.20 -3.72 -15.93
N ARG A 4 9.63 -4.17 -17.10
CA ARG A 4 8.76 -4.92 -18.04
C ARG A 4 8.23 -6.21 -17.41
N PHE A 5 9.09 -6.96 -16.74
CA PHE A 5 8.71 -8.20 -16.08
C PHE A 5 7.77 -7.94 -14.90
N SER A 6 8.04 -6.90 -14.10
CA SER A 6 7.15 -6.48 -13.01
C SER A 6 5.74 -6.16 -13.52
N ARG A 7 5.64 -5.41 -14.61
CA ARG A 7 4.35 -5.05 -15.23
C ARG A 7 3.62 -6.28 -15.81
N PHE A 8 4.35 -7.18 -16.46
CA PHE A 8 3.78 -8.42 -16.98
C PHE A 8 3.24 -9.31 -15.86
N LEU A 9 4.00 -9.50 -14.80
CA LEU A 9 3.55 -10.28 -13.63
C LEU A 9 2.37 -9.59 -12.93
N ALA A 10 2.38 -8.26 -12.82
CA ALA A 10 1.24 -7.50 -12.29
C ALA A 10 -0.03 -7.70 -13.13
N PHE A 11 0.10 -7.78 -14.45
CA PHE A 11 -1.02 -8.06 -15.34
C PHE A 11 -1.58 -9.48 -15.12
N LEU A 12 -0.74 -10.48 -15.00
CA LEU A 12 -1.18 -11.85 -14.70
C LEU A 12 -1.87 -11.95 -13.34
N LEU A 13 -1.33 -11.26 -12.32
CA LEU A 13 -1.94 -11.19 -10.99
C LEU A 13 -3.28 -10.44 -11.03
N LEU A 14 -3.39 -9.39 -11.82
CA LEU A 14 -4.64 -8.66 -12.01
C LEU A 14 -5.72 -9.53 -12.66
N LEU A 15 -5.36 -10.32 -13.67
CA LEU A 15 -6.28 -11.30 -14.29
C LEU A 15 -6.73 -12.35 -13.27
N ALA A 16 -5.80 -12.91 -12.50
CA ALA A 16 -6.13 -13.89 -11.45
C ALA A 16 -7.01 -13.30 -10.34
N ALA A 17 -6.78 -12.03 -9.99
CA ALA A 17 -7.55 -11.32 -8.97
C ALA A 17 -8.87 -10.73 -9.49
N PHE A 18 -9.15 -10.81 -10.80
CA PHE A 18 -10.30 -10.14 -11.41
C PHE A 18 -11.64 -10.56 -10.78
N LEU A 19 -11.88 -11.87 -10.67
CA LEU A 19 -13.13 -12.39 -10.12
C LEU A 19 -13.32 -11.99 -8.64
N PRO A 20 -12.37 -12.23 -7.72
CA PRO A 20 -12.51 -11.74 -6.34
C PRO A 20 -12.63 -10.21 -6.26
N MET A 21 -11.96 -9.44 -7.11
CA MET A 21 -12.12 -8.00 -7.17
C MET A 21 -13.52 -7.58 -7.59
N LEU A 22 -14.12 -8.27 -8.56
CA LEU A 22 -15.50 -8.03 -8.99
C LEU A 22 -16.48 -8.27 -7.85
N VAL A 23 -16.35 -9.38 -7.12
CA VAL A 23 -17.18 -9.68 -5.96
C VAL A 23 -17.06 -8.60 -4.88
N ILE A 24 -15.84 -8.19 -4.55
CA ILE A 24 -15.60 -7.11 -3.59
C ILE A 24 -16.23 -5.79 -4.07
N ALA A 25 -16.08 -5.47 -5.37
CA ALA A 25 -16.64 -4.27 -5.96
C ALA A 25 -18.19 -4.24 -5.87
N LEU A 26 -18.86 -5.35 -6.15
CA LEU A 26 -20.31 -5.47 -6.03
C LEU A 26 -20.78 -5.30 -4.57
N LEU A 27 -20.09 -5.95 -3.61
CA LEU A 27 -20.41 -5.80 -2.19
C LEU A 27 -20.23 -4.35 -1.71
N LEU A 28 -19.15 -3.68 -2.12
CA LEU A 28 -18.92 -2.28 -1.78
C LEU A 28 -19.91 -1.33 -2.45
N PHE A 29 -20.30 -1.60 -3.68
CA PHE A 29 -21.32 -0.82 -4.38
C PHE A 29 -22.65 -0.83 -3.62
N CYS A 30 -23.04 -1.99 -3.10
CA CYS A 30 -24.28 -2.15 -2.32
C CYS A 30 -24.21 -1.56 -0.90
N THR A 31 -23.00 -1.41 -0.32
CA THR A 31 -22.87 -1.12 1.13
C THR A 31 -22.21 0.21 1.47
N SER A 32 -21.39 0.77 0.57
CA SER A 32 -20.46 1.85 0.93
C SER A 32 -20.64 3.14 0.10
N GLY A 33 -21.64 3.21 -0.79
CA GLY A 33 -21.87 4.37 -1.64
C GLY A 33 -20.72 4.68 -2.62
N GLY A 34 -19.84 3.72 -2.85
CA GLY A 34 -18.73 3.83 -3.80
C GLY A 34 -17.68 2.75 -3.63
N VAL A 35 -17.13 2.29 -4.74
CA VAL A 35 -16.24 1.12 -4.79
C VAL A 35 -14.79 1.49 -4.50
N PHE A 36 -14.30 2.57 -5.12
CA PHE A 36 -12.89 2.92 -5.10
C PHE A 36 -12.61 4.15 -4.23
N TYR A 37 -11.43 4.13 -3.62
CA TYR A 37 -10.78 5.26 -3.01
C TYR A 37 -9.52 5.60 -3.81
N ARG A 38 -9.28 6.88 -4.00
CA ARG A 38 -8.15 7.41 -4.75
C ARG A 38 -7.40 8.41 -3.90
N GLU A 39 -6.09 8.39 -3.97
CA GLU A 39 -5.23 9.30 -3.22
C GLU A 39 -3.96 9.59 -4.01
N MET A 40 -3.56 10.85 -4.02
CA MET A 40 -2.31 11.26 -4.64
C MET A 40 -1.11 10.81 -3.82
N ARG A 41 -0.15 10.19 -4.48
CA ARG A 41 1.10 9.71 -3.91
C ARG A 41 2.28 10.15 -4.77
N LEU A 42 3.47 10.17 -4.17
CA LEU A 42 4.71 10.46 -4.87
C LEU A 42 5.35 9.16 -5.37
N GLY A 43 5.67 9.13 -6.65
CA GLY A 43 6.31 8.03 -7.34
C GLY A 43 7.78 8.29 -7.67
N LEU A 44 8.24 7.64 -8.73
CA LEU A 44 9.60 7.80 -9.26
C LEU A 44 9.86 9.29 -9.62
N HIS A 45 11.01 9.81 -9.17
CA HIS A 45 11.40 11.23 -9.36
C HIS A 45 10.35 12.23 -8.86
N ARG A 46 9.66 11.87 -7.76
CA ARG A 46 8.59 12.68 -7.15
C ARG A 46 7.39 12.94 -8.07
N LYS A 47 7.26 12.23 -9.19
CA LYS A 47 6.08 12.39 -10.05
C LYS A 47 4.83 11.96 -9.28
N PRO A 48 3.83 12.84 -9.14
CA PRO A 48 2.59 12.47 -8.49
C PRO A 48 1.82 11.46 -9.35
N PHE A 49 1.20 10.49 -8.70
CA PHE A 49 0.29 9.54 -9.33
C PHE A 49 -0.87 9.20 -8.39
N GLU A 50 -1.97 8.80 -8.96
CA GLU A 50 -3.16 8.42 -8.20
C GLU A 50 -3.12 6.93 -7.88
N ILE A 51 -3.01 6.60 -6.57
CA ILE A 51 -3.11 5.23 -6.08
C ILE A 51 -4.58 4.81 -5.99
N LEU A 52 -4.89 3.60 -6.43
CA LEU A 52 -6.23 3.05 -6.44
C LEU A 52 -6.40 1.97 -5.35
N LYS A 53 -7.45 2.10 -4.53
CA LYS A 53 -7.80 1.12 -3.49
C LYS A 53 -9.29 0.85 -3.45
N PHE A 54 -9.71 -0.26 -2.87
CA PHE A 54 -11.10 -0.40 -2.46
C PHE A 54 -11.42 0.50 -1.27
N ARG A 55 -12.62 1.05 -1.27
CA ARG A 55 -13.09 1.92 -0.19
C ARG A 55 -13.40 1.09 1.06
N THR A 56 -12.69 1.35 2.12
CA THR A 56 -12.85 0.65 3.41
C THR A 56 -13.44 1.54 4.50
N MET A 57 -13.63 2.83 4.21
CA MET A 57 -14.12 3.84 5.15
C MET A 57 -15.46 4.39 4.72
N ASN A 58 -16.33 4.67 5.70
CA ASN A 58 -17.60 5.35 5.48
C ASN A 58 -17.35 6.85 5.23
N PRO A 59 -17.73 7.40 4.06
CA PRO A 59 -17.51 8.80 3.73
C PRO A 59 -18.37 9.76 4.55
N ALA A 60 -19.46 9.28 5.16
CA ALA A 60 -20.33 10.11 6.00
C ALA A 60 -19.69 10.46 7.35
N ILE A 61 -18.72 9.70 7.81
CA ILE A 61 -18.04 9.97 9.08
C ILE A 61 -16.84 10.87 8.80
N GLN A 62 -16.93 12.12 9.23
CA GLN A 62 -15.84 13.08 9.11
C GLN A 62 -15.15 13.22 10.48
N LEU A 63 -13.84 13.18 10.48
CA LEU A 63 -13.00 13.47 11.63
C LEU A 63 -12.36 14.84 11.47
N SER A 64 -12.16 15.54 12.57
CA SER A 64 -11.39 16.78 12.59
C SER A 64 -9.92 16.54 12.17
N PRO A 65 -9.18 17.59 11.79
CA PRO A 65 -7.76 17.47 11.50
C PRO A 65 -6.95 16.94 12.70
N GLU A 66 -7.36 17.31 13.90
CA GLU A 66 -6.74 16.92 15.18
C GLU A 66 -6.94 15.42 15.42
N GLU A 67 -8.16 14.91 15.32
CA GLU A 67 -8.49 13.50 15.47
C GLU A 67 -7.75 12.64 14.43
N LYS A 68 -7.66 13.11 13.17
CA LYS A 68 -6.88 12.43 12.12
C LYS A 68 -5.39 12.37 12.46
N SER A 69 -4.85 13.44 13.03
CA SER A 69 -3.45 13.52 13.45
C SER A 69 -3.18 12.57 14.61
N GLU A 70 -4.06 12.54 15.60
CA GLU A 70 -3.96 11.65 16.75
C GLU A 70 -4.00 10.17 16.36
N LEU A 71 -4.94 9.76 15.51
CA LEU A 71 -5.01 8.39 14.98
C LEU A 71 -3.74 7.97 14.22
N ARG A 72 -3.12 8.90 13.51
CA ARG A 72 -1.86 8.63 12.78
C ARG A 72 -0.66 8.48 13.72
N THR A 73 -0.60 9.25 14.79
CA THR A 73 0.54 9.29 15.74
C THR A 73 0.44 8.24 16.82
N SER A 74 -0.76 7.96 17.33
CA SER A 74 -1.01 7.00 18.42
C SER A 74 -0.87 5.52 18.00
N GLY A 75 -0.75 5.23 16.71
CA GLY A 75 -0.76 3.85 16.21
C GLY A 75 -2.13 3.15 16.29
N LYS A 76 -3.17 3.87 16.76
CA LYS A 76 -4.54 3.35 16.92
C LYS A 76 -5.34 3.35 15.61
N GLN A 77 -4.69 3.21 14.48
CA GLN A 77 -5.38 3.16 13.16
C GLN A 77 -6.42 2.03 13.07
N ARG A 78 -6.32 1.02 13.94
CA ARG A 78 -7.32 -0.05 14.05
C ARG A 78 -8.66 0.43 14.62
N GLU A 79 -8.64 1.45 15.44
CA GLU A 79 -9.81 2.00 16.14
C GLU A 79 -10.44 3.17 15.36
N ASP A 80 -10.03 3.40 14.12
CA ASP A 80 -10.58 4.46 13.28
C ASP A 80 -12.08 4.20 13.03
N PRO A 81 -12.98 5.04 13.59
CA PRO A 81 -14.43 4.80 13.53
C PRO A 81 -15.00 4.86 12.11
N ARG A 82 -14.23 5.38 11.16
CA ARG A 82 -14.63 5.44 9.75
C ARG A 82 -14.56 4.07 9.07
N ILE A 83 -13.74 3.15 9.60
CA ILE A 83 -13.54 1.84 8.95
C ILE A 83 -14.79 0.98 9.15
N THR A 84 -15.39 0.55 8.04
CA THR A 84 -16.54 -0.36 8.07
C THR A 84 -16.14 -1.77 8.52
N ARG A 85 -17.08 -2.60 8.99
CA ARG A 85 -16.80 -4.00 9.35
C ARG A 85 -16.19 -4.77 8.17
N PHE A 86 -16.73 -4.58 6.97
CA PHE A 86 -16.18 -5.18 5.76
C PHE A 86 -14.82 -4.56 5.39
N GLY A 87 -14.64 -3.25 5.63
CA GLY A 87 -13.36 -2.58 5.49
C GLY A 87 -12.26 -3.17 6.37
N HIS A 88 -12.57 -3.52 7.63
CA HIS A 88 -11.63 -4.23 8.50
C HIS A 88 -11.21 -5.58 7.94
N PHE A 89 -12.16 -6.36 7.41
CA PHE A 89 -11.85 -7.62 6.73
C PHE A 89 -10.92 -7.41 5.54
N LEU A 90 -11.24 -6.47 4.64
CA LEU A 90 -10.41 -6.17 3.48
C LEU A 90 -8.99 -5.75 3.86
N ARG A 91 -8.84 -4.87 4.86
CA ARG A 91 -7.54 -4.41 5.35
C ARG A 91 -6.74 -5.53 5.99
N ARG A 92 -7.39 -6.39 6.79
CA ARG A 92 -6.73 -7.53 7.45
C ARG A 92 -5.98 -8.40 6.45
N PHE A 93 -6.57 -8.65 5.29
CA PHE A 93 -5.97 -9.46 4.24
C PHE A 93 -5.36 -8.64 3.09
N SER A 94 -5.23 -7.30 3.26
CA SER A 94 -4.74 -6.39 2.23
C SER A 94 -5.47 -6.47 0.89
N LEU A 95 -6.72 -6.95 0.90
CA LEU A 95 -7.56 -7.04 -0.30
C LEU A 95 -7.97 -5.66 -0.81
N ASP A 96 -7.99 -4.67 0.08
CA ASP A 96 -8.23 -3.27 -0.27
C ASP A 96 -7.15 -2.70 -1.21
N GLU A 97 -5.96 -3.29 -1.23
CA GLU A 97 -4.84 -2.85 -2.08
C GLU A 97 -4.78 -3.55 -3.45
N LEU A 98 -5.64 -4.57 -3.71
CA LEU A 98 -5.65 -5.27 -5.00
C LEU A 98 -5.81 -4.35 -6.23
N PRO A 99 -6.63 -3.26 -6.20
CA PRO A 99 -6.73 -2.34 -7.33
C PRO A 99 -5.40 -1.66 -7.71
N GLN A 100 -4.42 -1.59 -6.80
CA GLN A 100 -3.08 -1.07 -7.12
C GLN A 100 -2.31 -1.94 -8.12
N LEU A 101 -2.73 -3.19 -8.35
CA LEU A 101 -2.20 -4.00 -9.47
C LEU A 101 -2.37 -3.26 -10.79
N TRP A 102 -3.44 -2.49 -10.97
CA TRP A 102 -3.63 -1.62 -12.13
C TRP A 102 -2.56 -0.52 -12.22
N ASN A 103 -2.20 0.11 -11.08
CA ASN A 103 -1.09 1.08 -11.04
C ASN A 103 0.24 0.42 -11.45
N ALA A 104 0.46 -0.83 -11.03
CA ALA A 104 1.66 -1.57 -11.42
C ALA A 104 1.66 -1.92 -12.92
N VAL A 105 0.53 -2.30 -13.50
CA VAL A 105 0.37 -2.54 -14.95
C VAL A 105 0.61 -1.28 -15.76
N ARG A 106 0.08 -0.14 -15.32
CA ARG A 106 0.34 1.18 -15.94
C ARG A 106 1.81 1.59 -15.85
N GLY A 107 2.53 1.08 -14.85
CA GLY A 107 3.94 1.40 -14.60
C GLY A 107 4.16 2.58 -13.66
N ASP A 108 3.11 3.06 -12.98
CA ASP A 108 3.23 4.05 -11.89
C ASP A 108 3.98 3.45 -10.70
N MET A 109 3.79 2.13 -10.48
CA MET A 109 4.39 1.35 -9.41
C MET A 109 5.11 0.12 -9.95
N ALA A 110 5.99 -0.46 -9.12
CA ALA A 110 6.49 -1.81 -9.28
C ALA A 110 5.72 -2.78 -8.36
N LEU A 111 5.84 -4.09 -8.56
CA LEU A 111 5.32 -5.06 -7.59
C LEU A 111 6.07 -4.97 -6.27
N VAL A 112 7.41 -4.84 -6.33
CA VAL A 112 8.26 -4.73 -5.13
C VAL A 112 9.00 -3.40 -5.14
N GLY A 113 8.91 -2.68 -4.02
CA GLY A 113 9.54 -1.38 -3.84
C GLY A 113 9.21 -0.73 -2.50
N PRO A 114 9.73 0.47 -2.22
CA PRO A 114 9.30 1.27 -1.09
C PRO A 114 7.81 1.60 -1.21
N ARG A 115 7.08 1.66 -0.07
CA ARG A 115 5.68 2.09 -0.09
C ARG A 115 5.57 3.53 -0.63
N PRO A 116 4.60 3.82 -1.53
CA PRO A 116 4.36 5.18 -1.98
C PRO A 116 3.88 6.05 -0.81
N ILE A 117 4.51 7.21 -0.65
CA ILE A 117 4.23 8.17 0.42
C ILE A 117 3.43 9.36 -0.10
N VAL A 118 2.74 10.06 0.81
CA VAL A 118 2.20 11.40 0.56
C VAL A 118 3.29 12.44 0.79
N GLU A 119 3.15 13.63 0.22
CA GLU A 119 4.13 14.70 0.34
C GLU A 119 4.43 15.06 1.80
N SER A 120 3.41 15.09 2.66
CA SER A 120 3.59 15.38 4.10
C SER A 120 4.44 14.36 4.85
N GLU A 121 4.63 13.16 4.31
CA GLU A 121 5.49 12.11 4.89
C GLU A 121 6.97 12.26 4.53
N GLU A 122 7.32 13.10 3.54
CA GLU A 122 8.73 13.36 3.16
C GLU A 122 9.56 13.87 4.33
N ARG A 123 8.96 14.62 5.25
CA ARG A 123 9.63 15.11 6.48
C ARG A 123 10.31 14.01 7.29
N PHE A 124 9.78 12.78 7.24
CA PHE A 124 10.37 11.66 7.96
C PHE A 124 11.60 11.05 7.27
N TYR A 125 11.78 11.33 6.00
CA TYR A 125 12.94 10.90 5.22
C TYR A 125 14.04 11.94 5.18
N GLY A 126 13.71 13.24 5.34
CA GLY A 126 14.67 14.33 5.30
C GLY A 126 15.54 14.29 4.02
N ALA A 127 16.85 14.34 4.18
CA ALA A 127 17.80 14.28 3.05
C ALA A 127 17.71 12.98 2.23
N TRP A 128 17.10 11.91 2.76
CA TRP A 128 16.96 10.63 2.06
C TRP A 128 15.79 10.60 1.05
N CYS A 129 14.97 11.66 0.98
CA CYS A 129 13.86 11.75 0.02
C CYS A 129 14.31 11.54 -1.43
N VAL A 130 15.44 12.14 -1.84
CA VAL A 130 15.99 11.96 -3.19
C VAL A 130 16.25 10.48 -3.47
N LYS A 131 16.81 9.76 -2.49
CA LYS A 131 17.09 8.34 -2.61
C LYS A 131 15.81 7.50 -2.60
N LEU A 132 14.80 7.85 -1.81
CA LEU A 132 13.51 7.19 -1.81
C LEU A 132 12.88 7.25 -3.21
N HIS A 133 12.87 8.41 -3.82
CA HIS A 133 12.27 8.65 -5.13
C HIS A 133 13.16 8.28 -6.32
N SER A 134 14.35 7.70 -6.09
CA SER A 134 15.20 7.17 -7.17
C SER A 134 14.73 5.85 -7.74
N VAL A 135 13.75 5.21 -7.10
CA VAL A 135 13.13 3.95 -7.54
C VAL A 135 11.61 4.08 -7.58
N LYS A 136 10.95 3.24 -8.39
CA LYS A 136 9.49 3.17 -8.37
C LYS A 136 9.01 2.66 -7.01
N PRO A 137 7.92 3.21 -6.46
CA PRO A 137 7.27 2.64 -5.31
C PRO A 137 6.72 1.25 -5.62
N GLY A 138 6.57 0.41 -4.60
CA GLY A 138 6.08 -0.95 -4.73
C GLY A 138 4.68 -1.14 -4.16
N LEU A 139 3.97 -2.13 -4.71
CA LEU A 139 2.74 -2.67 -4.12
C LEU A 139 3.06 -3.37 -2.79
N THR A 140 4.14 -4.15 -2.76
CA THR A 140 4.71 -4.70 -1.54
C THR A 140 6.17 -4.26 -1.36
N GLY A 141 6.71 -4.38 -0.16
CA GLY A 141 8.07 -3.97 0.14
C GLY A 141 8.62 -4.58 1.42
N LEU A 142 9.89 -4.39 1.66
CA LEU A 142 10.63 -5.03 2.75
C LEU A 142 9.98 -4.78 4.12
N TRP A 143 9.62 -3.54 4.46
CA TRP A 143 8.99 -3.25 5.75
C TRP A 143 7.56 -3.84 5.87
N GLN A 144 6.83 -3.94 4.74
CA GLN A 144 5.49 -4.52 4.70
C GLN A 144 5.49 -6.01 5.02
N VAL A 145 6.59 -6.72 4.74
CA VAL A 145 6.73 -8.14 5.07
C VAL A 145 7.50 -8.40 6.37
N SER A 146 8.11 -7.36 6.98
CA SER A 146 8.93 -7.49 8.20
C SER A 146 8.20 -7.18 9.50
N GLY A 147 7.09 -6.43 9.47
CA GLY A 147 6.35 -6.09 10.71
C GLY A 147 5.16 -5.17 10.49
N ARG A 148 5.00 -4.61 9.28
CA ARG A 148 3.86 -3.79 8.88
C ARG A 148 3.60 -2.62 9.87
N SER A 149 2.36 -2.48 10.35
CA SER A 149 1.97 -1.39 11.26
C SER A 149 2.59 -1.47 12.66
N LEU A 150 3.15 -2.62 13.05
CA LEU A 150 3.84 -2.78 14.34
C LEU A 150 5.19 -2.04 14.39
N MET A 151 5.70 -1.60 13.24
CA MET A 151 6.97 -0.89 13.14
C MET A 151 6.79 0.61 13.32
N THR A 152 7.74 1.23 14.03
CA THR A 152 7.85 2.68 14.09
C THR A 152 8.14 3.26 12.69
N TYR A 153 7.79 4.51 12.48
CA TYR A 153 8.06 5.15 11.18
C TYR A 153 9.56 5.16 10.84
N ARG A 154 10.42 5.37 11.84
CA ARG A 154 11.88 5.34 11.69
C ARG A 154 12.38 3.97 11.18
N GLN A 155 11.83 2.88 11.70
CA GLN A 155 12.15 1.52 11.23
C GLN A 155 11.69 1.30 9.78
N ARG A 156 10.49 1.81 9.41
CA ARG A 156 9.99 1.73 8.02
C ARG A 156 10.91 2.47 7.06
N VAL A 157 11.37 3.68 7.44
CA VAL A 157 12.35 4.46 6.65
C VAL A 157 13.63 3.67 6.47
N ALA A 158 14.20 3.13 7.56
CA ALA A 158 15.43 2.35 7.52
C ALA A 158 15.33 1.15 6.57
N LEU A 159 14.22 0.39 6.63
CA LEU A 159 14.00 -0.77 5.76
C LEU A 159 13.78 -0.38 4.29
N ASN A 160 13.11 0.75 4.02
CA ASN A 160 12.99 1.26 2.65
C ASN A 160 14.36 1.63 2.08
N LEU A 161 15.20 2.32 2.85
CA LEU A 161 16.55 2.69 2.43
C LEU A 161 17.46 1.47 2.27
N TYR A 162 17.32 0.48 3.17
CA TYR A 162 18.03 -0.80 3.05
C TYR A 162 17.65 -1.50 1.75
N TYR A 163 16.34 -1.62 1.45
CA TYR A 163 15.87 -2.23 0.21
C TYR A 163 16.45 -1.51 -1.02
N ILE A 164 16.42 -0.18 -1.07
CA ILE A 164 16.93 0.59 -2.20
C ILE A 164 18.43 0.33 -2.42
N ARG A 165 19.20 0.16 -1.33
CA ARG A 165 20.63 -0.13 -1.36
C ARG A 165 20.96 -1.53 -1.88
N HIS A 166 20.15 -2.51 -1.50
CA HIS A 166 20.40 -3.94 -1.74
C HIS A 166 19.43 -4.55 -2.76
N LYS A 167 18.73 -3.71 -3.51
CA LYS A 167 17.77 -4.14 -4.52
C LYS A 167 18.39 -5.17 -5.46
N SER A 168 17.84 -6.36 -5.49
CA SER A 168 18.25 -7.48 -6.32
C SER A 168 17.05 -8.35 -6.69
N TRP A 169 17.20 -9.20 -7.71
CA TRP A 169 16.16 -10.16 -8.07
C TRP A 169 15.82 -11.11 -6.92
N SER A 170 16.84 -11.62 -6.23
CA SER A 170 16.67 -12.53 -5.10
C SER A 170 15.91 -11.89 -3.95
N LEU A 171 16.21 -10.62 -3.62
CA LEU A 171 15.50 -9.88 -2.60
C LEU A 171 14.05 -9.61 -3.00
N ASP A 172 13.80 -9.25 -4.27
CA ASP A 172 12.43 -9.04 -4.76
C ASP A 172 11.60 -10.34 -4.69
N LEU A 173 12.15 -11.48 -5.11
CA LEU A 173 11.48 -12.78 -5.04
C LEU A 173 11.22 -13.19 -3.58
N TRP A 174 12.17 -12.97 -2.69
CA TRP A 174 12.01 -13.24 -1.26
C TRP A 174 10.88 -12.37 -0.66
N ILE A 175 10.81 -11.07 -1.02
CA ILE A 175 9.73 -10.19 -0.57
C ILE A 175 8.38 -10.67 -1.10
N LEU A 176 8.28 -11.06 -2.38
CA LEU A 176 7.03 -11.60 -2.95
C LEU A 176 6.59 -12.87 -2.22
N TYR A 177 7.51 -13.80 -1.98
CA TYR A 177 7.24 -15.01 -1.19
C TYR A 177 6.73 -14.66 0.21
N ARG A 178 7.42 -13.77 0.93
CA ARG A 178 7.03 -13.32 2.26
C ARG A 178 5.71 -12.58 2.28
N THR A 179 5.34 -11.90 1.19
CA THR A 179 4.07 -11.19 1.06
C THR A 179 2.88 -12.14 1.19
N VAL A 180 2.96 -13.33 0.61
CA VAL A 180 1.92 -14.36 0.73
C VAL A 180 1.62 -14.64 2.21
N PHE A 181 2.65 -14.91 3.01
CA PHE A 181 2.48 -15.19 4.45
C PHE A 181 2.04 -13.96 5.24
N ALA A 182 2.52 -12.77 4.87
CA ALA A 182 2.13 -11.53 5.53
C ALA A 182 0.64 -11.21 5.31
N VAL A 183 0.11 -11.49 4.12
CA VAL A 183 -1.31 -11.30 3.78
C VAL A 183 -2.18 -12.31 4.53
N PHE A 184 -1.87 -13.60 4.46
CA PHE A 184 -2.67 -14.64 5.14
C PHE A 184 -2.52 -14.62 6.67
N GLY A 185 -1.35 -14.25 7.17
CA GLY A 185 -1.08 -14.16 8.62
C GLY A 185 -1.82 -13.01 9.32
N GLY A 186 -2.25 -11.99 8.60
CA GLY A 186 -3.03 -10.85 9.13
C GLY A 186 -2.34 -10.03 10.23
N ARG A 187 -1.11 -10.39 10.64
CA ARG A 187 -0.38 -9.67 11.69
C ARG A 187 0.09 -8.31 11.17
N GLY A 188 -0.20 -7.26 11.95
CA GLY A 188 0.20 -5.89 11.59
C GLY A 188 -0.49 -5.35 10.33
N ALA A 189 -1.61 -5.94 9.92
CA ALA A 189 -2.48 -5.38 8.89
C ALA A 189 -3.23 -4.19 9.50
N PHE A 190 -2.90 -2.95 9.07
CA PHE A 190 -3.63 -1.68 9.26
C PHE A 190 -2.70 -0.50 8.94
#